data_08df3acaef4db2fe99189312b5163565
#
_entry.id   08df3acaef4db2fe99189312b5163565
#
_cell.length_a   1.000
_cell.length_b   1.000
_cell.length_c   1.000
_cell.angle_alpha   90.00
_cell.angle_beta   90.00
_cell.angle_gamma   90.00
#
_symmetry.space_group_name_H-M   'P 1'
#
loop_
_entity.id
_entity.type
_entity.pdbx_description
1 polymer ?
#
loop_
_entity_poly.entity_id
_entity_poly.type
_entity_poly.pdbx_seq_one_letter_code
_entity_poly.pdbx_strand_id
1 'polypeptide(L)'
;YAMLFDIGVTYKKERTCASLAVRNVGWQLKPYTDDNREPIPYSIDLGISQRLEHAPLQFNFAYENLQKFDISNVEQKKKTTNSSLYVDDEERGFVTFGKKFLKHIDISTEIFIGKNIVAMLGYNYQKSDELSFGTSKKGVGLNIGLALNFSRFQVSYGWAKQHAAGGRNA
;
A
#
# COMPACT_ATOMS: atom_id res chain seq x y z
N TYR A 1 -21.40 7.89 15.38
CA TYR A 1 -20.13 7.32 15.85
C TYR A 1 -20.10 5.82 15.63
N ALA A 2 -18.87 5.26 15.48
CA ALA A 2 -18.63 3.86 15.21
C ALA A 2 -17.65 3.28 16.25
N MET A 3 -17.68 1.96 16.41
CA MET A 3 -16.71 1.21 17.20
C MET A 3 -15.92 0.31 16.24
N LEU A 4 -14.58 0.39 16.31
CA LEU A 4 -13.66 -0.31 15.43
C LEU A 4 -12.61 -1.03 16.25
N PHE A 5 -12.19 -2.19 15.77
CA PHE A 5 -11.15 -3.02 16.39
C PHE A 5 -10.12 -3.41 15.32
N ASP A 6 -8.86 -3.38 15.72
CA ASP A 6 -7.74 -3.86 14.93
C ASP A 6 -7.06 -5.00 15.67
N ILE A 7 -6.74 -6.08 14.95
CA ILE A 7 -6.03 -7.24 15.48
C ILE A 7 -4.87 -7.55 14.57
N GLY A 8 -3.69 -7.75 15.15
CA GLY A 8 -2.49 -8.11 14.39
C GLY A 8 -1.70 -9.22 15.08
N VAL A 9 -1.12 -10.10 14.26
CA VAL A 9 -0.21 -11.15 14.69
C VAL A 9 1.08 -11.03 13.89
N THR A 10 2.21 -11.11 14.59
CA THR A 10 3.53 -11.06 13.98
C THR A 10 4.34 -12.27 14.43
N TYR A 11 4.86 -13.03 13.48
CA TYR A 11 5.79 -14.12 13.71
C TYR A 11 7.19 -13.70 13.26
N LYS A 12 8.14 -13.74 14.15
CA LYS A 12 9.53 -13.37 13.87
C LYS A 12 10.46 -14.55 14.11
N LYS A 13 11.23 -14.90 13.10
CA LYS A 13 12.29 -15.92 13.21
C LYS A 13 13.57 -15.36 12.60
N GLU A 14 14.62 -15.22 13.42
CA GLU A 14 15.92 -14.68 13.03
C GLU A 14 15.80 -13.35 12.25
N ARG A 15 15.89 -13.41 10.93
CA ARG A 15 15.90 -12.25 10.01
C ARG A 15 14.64 -12.10 9.20
N THR A 16 13.72 -13.05 9.35
CA THR A 16 12.43 -13.06 8.66
C THR A 16 11.33 -12.69 9.63
N CYS A 17 10.44 -11.81 9.21
CA CYS A 17 9.26 -11.44 9.95
C CYS A 17 8.04 -11.57 9.03
N ALA A 18 7.02 -12.29 9.48
CA ALA A 18 5.73 -12.40 8.79
C ALA A 18 4.65 -11.83 9.69
N SER A 19 3.72 -11.08 9.13
CA SER A 19 2.64 -10.42 9.86
C SER A 19 1.31 -10.57 9.15
N LEU A 20 0.25 -10.68 9.92
CA LEU A 20 -1.13 -10.64 9.48
C LEU A 20 -1.87 -9.61 10.33
N ALA A 21 -2.57 -8.70 9.69
CA ALA A 21 -3.38 -7.70 10.36
C ALA A 21 -4.81 -7.69 9.80
N VAL A 22 -5.77 -7.56 10.69
CA VAL A 22 -7.18 -7.31 10.35
C VAL A 22 -7.55 -5.98 10.98
N ARG A 23 -7.94 -5.02 10.16
CA ARG A 23 -8.16 -3.63 10.59
C ARG A 23 -9.60 -3.20 10.34
N ASN A 24 -10.04 -2.24 11.16
CA ASN A 24 -11.34 -1.60 11.03
C ASN A 24 -12.54 -2.57 11.13
N VAL A 25 -12.40 -3.66 11.86
CA VAL A 25 -13.53 -4.57 12.12
C VAL A 25 -14.47 -3.94 13.13
N GLY A 26 -15.70 -3.61 12.71
CA GLY A 26 -16.63 -2.97 13.61
C GLY A 26 -17.95 -2.59 12.97
N TRP A 27 -18.70 -1.80 13.68
CA TRP A 27 -20.03 -1.37 13.26
C TRP A 27 -20.34 0.06 13.66
N GLN A 28 -21.23 0.67 12.91
CA GLN A 28 -21.78 1.98 13.21
C GLN A 28 -22.79 1.88 14.35
N LEU A 29 -22.52 2.56 15.47
CA LEU A 29 -23.44 2.65 16.62
C LEU A 29 -24.55 3.65 16.35
N LYS A 30 -24.20 4.79 15.72
CA LYS A 30 -25.16 5.82 15.32
C LYS A 30 -24.89 6.23 13.87
N PRO A 31 -25.84 5.99 12.94
CA PRO A 31 -25.69 6.41 11.55
C PRO A 31 -25.71 7.94 11.42
N TYR A 32 -25.19 8.46 10.30
CA TYR A 32 -25.25 9.89 9.98
C TYR A 32 -26.66 10.33 9.58
N THR A 33 -27.40 9.44 8.92
CA THR A 33 -28.79 9.64 8.48
C THR A 33 -29.63 8.52 9.08
N ASP A 34 -30.82 8.82 9.58
CA ASP A 34 -31.60 7.91 10.42
C ASP A 34 -31.96 6.56 9.77
N ASP A 35 -31.91 6.44 8.44
CA ASP A 35 -32.27 5.23 7.71
C ASP A 35 -31.12 4.52 6.98
N ASN A 36 -29.88 5.04 7.00
CA ASN A 36 -28.79 4.45 6.22
C ASN A 36 -27.56 4.14 7.08
N ARG A 37 -27.32 2.85 7.32
CA ARG A 37 -26.08 2.35 7.92
C ARG A 37 -25.09 1.98 6.82
N GLU A 38 -24.03 2.74 6.71
CA GLU A 38 -22.94 2.43 5.79
C GLU A 38 -22.05 1.32 6.36
N PRO A 39 -21.71 0.28 5.54
CA PRO A 39 -20.77 -0.74 5.97
C PRO A 39 -19.38 -0.11 6.16
N ILE A 40 -18.75 -0.42 7.29
CA ILE A 40 -17.40 0.04 7.55
C ILE A 40 -16.43 -0.82 6.73
N PRO A 41 -15.55 -0.22 5.94
CA PRO A 41 -14.57 -0.97 5.16
C PRO A 41 -13.50 -1.54 6.09
N TYR A 42 -13.51 -2.84 6.29
CA TYR A 42 -12.41 -3.55 6.96
C TYR A 42 -11.33 -3.95 5.96
N SER A 43 -10.09 -4.13 6.42
CA SER A 43 -9.00 -4.67 5.62
C SER A 43 -8.34 -5.88 6.27
N ILE A 44 -7.85 -6.78 5.44
CA ILE A 44 -6.98 -7.90 5.83
C ILE A 44 -5.68 -7.73 5.07
N ASP A 45 -4.58 -7.58 5.81
CA ASP A 45 -3.28 -7.25 5.26
C ASP A 45 -2.25 -8.29 5.71
N LEU A 46 -1.43 -8.75 4.75
CA LEU A 46 -0.34 -9.68 4.97
C LEU A 46 0.99 -8.97 4.70
N GLY A 47 1.96 -9.16 5.59
CA GLY A 47 3.29 -8.59 5.43
C GLY A 47 4.38 -9.64 5.60
N ILE A 48 5.44 -9.51 4.83
CA ILE A 48 6.68 -10.27 5.04
C ILE A 48 7.87 -9.33 4.93
N SER A 49 8.81 -9.45 5.84
CA SER A 49 10.08 -8.73 5.78
C SER A 49 11.25 -9.68 5.94
N GLN A 50 12.29 -9.43 5.15
CA GLN A 50 13.52 -10.23 5.14
C GLN A 50 14.72 -9.31 5.24
N ARG A 51 15.49 -9.45 6.32
CA ARG A 51 16.77 -8.79 6.49
C ARG A 51 17.89 -9.66 5.91
N LEU A 52 18.75 -9.06 5.10
CA LEU A 52 19.89 -9.77 4.51
C LEU A 52 20.99 -10.00 5.54
N GLU A 53 21.72 -11.11 5.39
CA GLU A 53 22.81 -11.49 6.29
C GLU A 53 24.06 -10.66 6.09
N HIS A 54 24.46 -10.52 4.84
CA HIS A 54 25.73 -9.94 4.47
C HIS A 54 25.62 -8.52 3.90
N ALA A 55 24.40 -7.93 3.97
CA ALA A 55 24.17 -6.57 3.52
C ALA A 55 23.30 -5.81 4.53
N PRO A 56 23.51 -4.52 4.72
CA PRO A 56 22.71 -3.70 5.63
C PRO A 56 21.35 -3.33 5.00
N LEU A 57 20.65 -4.33 4.46
CA LEU A 57 19.41 -4.18 3.73
C LEU A 57 18.31 -5.07 4.31
N GLN A 58 17.10 -4.55 4.34
CA GLN A 58 15.87 -5.31 4.63
C GLN A 58 14.85 -5.01 3.55
N PHE A 59 14.27 -6.05 2.99
CA PHE A 59 13.15 -5.95 2.06
C PHE A 59 11.84 -6.21 2.79
N ASN A 60 10.84 -5.40 2.51
CA ASN A 60 9.51 -5.56 3.05
C ASN A 60 8.53 -5.64 1.88
N PHE A 61 7.64 -6.62 1.96
CA PHE A 61 6.53 -6.82 1.03
C PHE A 61 5.24 -6.85 1.83
N ALA A 62 4.26 -6.09 1.41
CA ALA A 62 2.92 -6.17 1.97
C ALA A 62 1.90 -6.43 0.86
N TYR A 63 0.91 -7.24 1.17
CA TYR A 63 -0.28 -7.46 0.37
C TYR A 63 -1.47 -6.94 1.15
N GLU A 64 -2.06 -5.87 0.66
CA GLU A 64 -3.16 -5.17 1.32
C GLU A 64 -4.51 -5.57 0.74
N ASN A 65 -5.56 -5.45 1.55
CA ASN A 65 -6.95 -5.69 1.13
C ASN A 65 -7.22 -7.09 0.58
N LEU A 66 -6.72 -8.15 1.24
CA LEU A 66 -6.94 -9.56 0.87
C LEU A 66 -8.43 -9.93 0.70
N GLN A 67 -9.32 -9.26 1.43
CA GLN A 67 -10.77 -9.51 1.40
C GLN A 67 -11.44 -9.07 0.11
N LYS A 68 -10.80 -8.21 -0.70
CA LYS A 68 -11.39 -7.65 -1.92
C LYS A 68 -10.39 -7.66 -3.06
N PHE A 69 -10.53 -8.59 -3.99
CA PHE A 69 -9.60 -8.73 -5.12
C PHE A 69 -9.66 -7.58 -6.15
N ASP A 70 -10.79 -6.91 -6.30
CA ASP A 70 -10.95 -5.78 -7.23
C ASP A 70 -11.15 -4.48 -6.47
N ILE A 71 -10.05 -3.77 -6.20
CA ILE A 71 -10.03 -2.46 -5.54
C ILE A 71 -9.98 -1.29 -6.55
N SER A 72 -10.19 -1.58 -7.84
CA SER A 72 -10.15 -0.55 -8.89
C SER A 72 -11.33 0.42 -8.78
N ASN A 73 -11.07 1.71 -8.97
CA ASN A 73 -12.11 2.74 -9.02
C ASN A 73 -13.04 2.55 -10.21
N VAL A 74 -14.32 2.89 -10.04
CA VAL A 74 -15.38 2.74 -11.06
C VAL A 74 -15.06 3.49 -12.36
N GLU A 75 -14.35 4.62 -12.28
CA GLU A 75 -13.94 5.40 -13.45
C GLU A 75 -12.88 4.71 -14.31
N GLN A 76 -11.99 3.93 -13.69
CA GLN A 76 -11.02 3.12 -14.44
C GLN A 76 -11.69 1.95 -15.15
N LYS A 77 -12.75 1.36 -14.59
CA LYS A 77 -13.54 0.34 -15.25
C LYS A 77 -14.16 0.85 -16.56
N LYS A 78 -14.67 2.10 -16.59
CA LYS A 78 -15.23 2.72 -17.81
C LYS A 78 -14.19 2.94 -18.91
N LYS A 79 -12.94 3.32 -18.56
CA LYS A 79 -11.86 3.50 -19.54
C LYS A 79 -11.43 2.19 -20.20
N THR A 80 -11.45 1.08 -19.46
CA THR A 80 -11.09 -0.23 -20.01
C THR A 80 -12.14 -0.77 -20.96
N THR A 81 -13.42 -0.45 -20.77
CA THR A 81 -14.53 -0.91 -21.62
C THR A 81 -14.59 -0.19 -22.97
N ASN A 82 -14.08 1.03 -23.06
CA ASN A 82 -14.12 1.85 -24.29
C ASN A 82 -12.90 1.72 -25.21
N SER A 83 -11.89 0.94 -24.84
CA SER A 83 -10.71 0.65 -25.67
C SER A 83 -10.92 -0.63 -26.49
N SER A 84 -11.88 -0.60 -27.41
CA SER A 84 -12.06 -1.68 -28.37
C SER A 84 -11.08 -1.53 -29.54
N LEU A 85 -9.94 -2.19 -29.46
CA LEU A 85 -9.16 -2.61 -30.63
C LEU A 85 -8.57 -3.98 -30.31
N TYR A 86 -9.04 -4.96 -31.04
CA TYR A 86 -8.63 -6.36 -31.18
C TYR A 86 -7.36 -6.78 -30.40
N VAL A 87 -7.51 -7.17 -29.15
CA VAL A 87 -6.57 -7.96 -28.39
C VAL A 87 -7.33 -9.18 -27.91
N ASP A 88 -6.75 -10.35 -28.04
CA ASP A 88 -7.34 -11.63 -27.65
C ASP A 88 -7.90 -11.58 -26.23
N ASP A 89 -9.09 -12.11 -26.02
CA ASP A 89 -9.79 -12.03 -24.71
C ASP A 89 -9.02 -12.76 -23.59
N GLU A 90 -8.20 -13.75 -23.93
CA GLU A 90 -7.33 -14.45 -22.98
C GLU A 90 -6.14 -13.57 -22.52
N GLU A 91 -5.50 -12.86 -23.42
CA GLU A 91 -4.41 -11.92 -23.07
C GLU A 91 -4.94 -10.75 -22.24
N ARG A 92 -6.16 -10.28 -22.51
CA ARG A 92 -6.82 -9.25 -21.69
C ARG A 92 -7.10 -9.74 -20.28
N GLY A 93 -7.53 -10.99 -20.12
CA GLY A 93 -7.80 -11.62 -18.81
C GLY A 93 -6.55 -11.65 -17.93
N PHE A 94 -5.44 -12.11 -18.46
CA PHE A 94 -4.17 -12.21 -17.72
C PHE A 94 -3.58 -10.85 -17.36
N VAL A 95 -3.56 -9.89 -18.30
CA VAL A 95 -3.07 -8.52 -18.06
C VAL A 95 -3.93 -7.80 -17.02
N THR A 96 -5.24 -7.98 -17.08
CA THR A 96 -6.17 -7.40 -16.11
C THR A 96 -6.00 -8.01 -14.73
N PHE A 97 -5.82 -9.33 -14.64
CA PHE A 97 -5.53 -10.02 -13.38
C PHE A 97 -4.22 -9.53 -12.77
N GLY A 98 -3.14 -9.46 -13.56
CA GLY A 98 -1.85 -8.97 -13.11
C GLY A 98 -1.90 -7.54 -12.59
N LYS A 99 -2.61 -6.63 -13.26
CA LYS A 99 -2.82 -5.25 -12.82
C LYS A 99 -3.60 -5.16 -11.51
N LYS A 100 -4.65 -5.97 -11.34
CA LYS A 100 -5.43 -6.03 -10.10
C LYS A 100 -4.57 -6.55 -8.95
N PHE A 101 -3.80 -7.62 -9.19
CA PHE A 101 -2.89 -8.18 -8.20
C PHE A 101 -1.82 -7.18 -7.74
N LEU A 102 -1.19 -6.47 -8.68
CA LEU A 102 -0.17 -5.45 -8.37
C LEU A 102 -0.70 -4.29 -7.53
N LYS A 103 -1.99 -3.97 -7.62
CA LYS A 103 -2.60 -2.91 -6.80
C LYS A 103 -2.61 -3.22 -5.30
N HIS A 104 -2.52 -4.49 -4.94
CA HIS A 104 -2.46 -4.92 -3.55
C HIS A 104 -1.04 -4.94 -2.99
N ILE A 105 -0.02 -4.74 -3.84
CA ILE A 105 1.37 -4.92 -3.43
C ILE A 105 2.02 -3.59 -3.07
N ASP A 106 2.56 -3.56 -1.86
CA ASP A 106 3.52 -2.57 -1.38
C ASP A 106 4.88 -3.20 -1.23
N ILE A 107 5.88 -2.53 -1.80
CA ILE A 107 7.28 -2.95 -1.69
C ILE A 107 8.09 -1.83 -1.05
N SER A 108 8.89 -2.16 -0.05
CA SER A 108 9.84 -1.22 0.53
C SER A 108 11.16 -1.88 0.88
N THR A 109 12.18 -1.04 0.94
CA THR A 109 13.55 -1.43 1.31
C THR A 109 14.05 -0.49 2.39
N GLU A 110 14.62 -1.05 3.43
CA GLU A 110 15.33 -0.33 4.49
C GLU A 110 16.83 -0.55 4.33
N ILE A 111 17.57 0.55 4.40
CA ILE A 111 19.04 0.59 4.30
C ILE A 111 19.58 1.03 5.65
N PHE A 112 20.28 0.15 6.36
CA PHE A 112 20.85 0.42 7.67
C PHE A 112 22.23 1.05 7.53
N ILE A 113 22.35 2.34 7.77
CA ILE A 113 23.60 3.09 7.68
C ILE A 113 24.20 3.19 9.09
N GLY A 114 25.14 2.30 9.37
CA GLY A 114 25.71 2.17 10.72
C GLY A 114 24.68 1.67 11.74
N LYS A 115 24.75 2.19 12.98
CA LYS A 115 23.88 1.73 14.08
C LYS A 115 22.64 2.61 14.29
N ASN A 116 22.68 3.82 13.77
CA ASN A 116 21.76 4.89 14.17
C ASN A 116 20.87 5.42 13.05
N ILE A 117 21.22 5.17 11.78
CA ILE A 117 20.52 5.74 10.64
C ILE A 117 19.89 4.64 9.81
N VAL A 118 18.62 4.80 9.47
CA VAL A 118 17.89 3.92 8.55
C VAL A 118 17.28 4.78 7.45
N ALA A 119 17.71 4.57 6.20
CA ALA A 119 17.06 5.14 5.03
C ALA A 119 16.01 4.16 4.51
N MET A 120 14.87 4.67 4.07
CA MET A 120 13.74 3.88 3.62
C MET A 120 13.32 4.32 2.23
N LEU A 121 13.07 3.36 1.35
CA LEU A 121 12.50 3.56 0.02
C LEU A 121 11.31 2.63 -0.12
N GLY A 122 10.17 3.17 -0.55
CA GLY A 122 8.95 2.38 -0.75
C GLY A 122 8.25 2.76 -2.03
N TYR A 123 7.51 1.81 -2.58
CA TYR A 123 6.66 2.02 -3.75
C TYR A 123 5.33 1.31 -3.58
N ASN A 124 4.24 2.07 -3.72
CA ASN A 124 2.88 1.58 -3.71
C ASN A 124 2.29 1.72 -5.11
N TYR A 125 2.00 0.58 -5.72
CA TYR A 125 1.47 0.54 -7.09
C TYR A 125 0.05 1.08 -7.18
N GLN A 126 -0.80 0.82 -6.20
CA GLN A 126 -2.17 1.34 -6.17
C GLN A 126 -2.19 2.87 -6.20
N LYS A 127 -1.41 3.50 -5.31
CA LYS A 127 -1.30 4.97 -5.28
C LYS A 127 -0.76 5.53 -6.59
N SER A 128 0.22 4.83 -7.19
CA SER A 128 0.75 5.23 -8.49
C SER A 128 -0.31 5.17 -9.60
N ASP A 129 -1.20 4.20 -9.59
CA ASP A 129 -2.23 4.04 -10.60
C ASP A 129 -3.44 4.97 -10.37
N GLU A 130 -3.88 5.12 -9.14
CA GLU A 130 -5.07 5.91 -8.79
C GLU A 130 -4.84 7.42 -8.78
N LEU A 131 -3.67 7.87 -8.33
CA LEU A 131 -3.36 9.29 -8.18
C LEU A 131 -2.62 9.88 -9.40
N SER A 132 -2.40 9.09 -10.45
CA SER A 132 -1.82 9.57 -11.70
C SER A 132 -2.91 10.14 -12.61
N PHE A 133 -2.80 11.41 -12.99
CA PHE A 133 -3.68 12.04 -13.97
C PHE A 133 -3.08 11.96 -15.39
N GLY A 134 -3.87 11.43 -16.33
CA GLY A 134 -3.46 11.31 -17.72
C GLY A 134 -2.30 10.35 -17.93
N THR A 135 -1.35 10.74 -18.79
CA THR A 135 -0.16 9.95 -19.15
C THR A 135 1.01 10.13 -18.18
N SER A 136 0.93 11.06 -17.24
CA SER A 136 2.04 11.41 -16.35
C SER A 136 1.99 10.63 -15.04
N LYS A 137 2.77 9.55 -14.96
CA LYS A 137 2.95 8.73 -13.73
C LYS A 137 4.22 9.09 -12.96
N LYS A 138 4.85 10.24 -13.22
CA LYS A 138 6.18 10.58 -12.69
C LYS A 138 6.24 10.61 -11.17
N GLY A 139 6.74 9.54 -10.55
CA GLY A 139 7.08 9.43 -9.14
C GLY A 139 5.90 9.34 -8.17
N VAL A 140 4.66 9.21 -8.64
CA VAL A 140 3.51 8.93 -7.78
C VAL A 140 3.60 7.51 -7.23
N GLY A 141 3.30 7.35 -5.94
CA GLY A 141 3.47 6.08 -5.23
C GLY A 141 4.86 5.85 -4.64
N LEU A 142 5.86 6.69 -4.98
CA LEU A 142 7.18 6.65 -4.37
C LEU A 142 7.15 7.29 -2.97
N ASN A 143 7.72 6.59 -2.01
CA ASN A 143 7.89 7.04 -0.62
C ASN A 143 9.37 6.98 -0.25
N ILE A 144 9.85 7.99 0.43
CA ILE A 144 11.23 8.06 0.93
C ILE A 144 11.16 8.40 2.41
N GLY A 145 11.96 7.73 3.22
CA GLY A 145 12.04 7.96 4.66
C GLY A 145 13.46 7.96 5.19
N LEU A 146 13.64 8.63 6.30
CA LEU A 146 14.85 8.62 7.09
C LEU A 146 14.49 8.47 8.55
N ALA A 147 15.11 7.53 9.24
CA ALA A 147 14.99 7.38 10.69
C ALA A 147 16.34 7.49 11.38
N LEU A 148 16.36 8.22 12.48
CA LEU A 148 17.49 8.39 13.35
C LEU A 148 17.19 7.72 14.69
N ASN A 149 17.98 6.69 15.04
CA ASN A 149 17.81 5.93 16.25
C ASN A 149 18.79 6.41 17.32
N PHE A 150 18.27 6.86 18.43
CA PHE A 150 19.05 7.20 19.61
C PHE A 150 18.82 6.12 20.69
N SER A 151 19.62 6.10 21.72
CA SER A 151 19.53 5.03 22.74
C SER A 151 18.16 4.89 23.40
N ARG A 152 17.37 5.94 23.47
CA ARG A 152 16.05 5.98 24.15
C ARG A 152 14.90 6.45 23.29
N PHE A 153 15.16 7.01 22.12
CA PHE A 153 14.12 7.53 21.23
C PHE A 153 14.55 7.43 19.77
N GLN A 154 13.56 7.41 18.91
CA GLN A 154 13.70 7.42 17.45
C GLN A 154 13.00 8.64 16.89
N VAL A 155 13.65 9.32 15.96
CA VAL A 155 13.06 10.39 15.15
C VAL A 155 13.00 9.89 13.73
N SER A 156 11.84 9.97 13.10
CA SER A 156 11.66 9.59 11.70
C SER A 156 10.98 10.69 10.90
N TYR A 157 11.43 10.85 9.66
CA TYR A 157 10.84 11.75 8.69
C TYR A 157 10.51 10.97 7.42
N GLY A 158 9.30 11.16 6.89
CA GLY A 158 8.85 10.52 5.66
C GLY A 158 8.33 11.54 4.67
N TRP A 159 8.64 11.32 3.40
CA TRP A 159 8.12 12.08 2.28
C TRP A 159 7.48 11.13 1.27
N ALA A 160 6.29 11.50 0.79
CA ALA A 160 5.56 10.75 -0.22
C ALA A 160 4.97 11.70 -1.27
N LYS A 161 5.13 11.35 -2.54
CA LYS A 161 4.47 12.07 -3.63
C LYS A 161 3.08 11.52 -3.86
N GLN A 162 2.07 12.30 -3.48
CA GLN A 162 0.67 11.87 -3.56
C GLN A 162 -0.04 12.26 -4.86
N HIS A 163 0.42 13.31 -5.56
CA HIS A 163 -0.21 13.76 -6.81
C HIS A 163 0.81 14.02 -7.91
N ALA A 164 0.47 13.63 -9.15
CA ALA A 164 1.29 13.93 -10.32
C ALA A 164 1.36 15.45 -10.61
N ALA A 165 0.29 16.18 -10.28
CA ALA A 165 0.17 17.62 -10.47
C ALA A 165 0.71 18.46 -9.30
N GLY A 166 1.18 17.85 -8.23
CA GLY A 166 1.86 18.52 -7.13
C GLY A 166 3.17 19.12 -7.65
N GLY A 167 3.08 20.31 -8.26
CA GLY A 167 4.23 21.12 -8.63
C GLY A 167 5.04 21.43 -7.38
N ARG A 168 6.36 21.53 -7.53
CA ARG A 168 7.24 22.12 -6.55
C ARG A 168 6.72 23.54 -6.26
N ASN A 169 6.08 23.74 -5.14
CA ASN A 169 6.05 25.07 -4.57
C ASN A 169 7.39 25.22 -3.87
N ALA A 170 8.27 25.93 -4.57
CA ALA A 170 9.52 26.43 -4.02
C ALA A 170 9.23 27.53 -3.00
#